data_83daa72e08dc34070c9b18f76bc8bd13
#
_entry.id   83daa72e08dc34070c9b18f76bc8bd13
#
_cell.length_a   1.000
_cell.length_b   1.000
_cell.length_c   1.000
_cell.angle_alpha   90.00
_cell.angle_beta   90.00
_cell.angle_gamma   90.00
#
_symmetry.space_group_name_H-M   'P 1'
#
loop_
_entity.id
_entity.type
_entity.pdbx_description
1 polymer ?
#
loop_
_entity_poly.entity_id
_entity_poly.type
_entity_poly.pdbx_seq_one_letter_code
_entity_poly.pdbx_strand_id
1 'polypeptide(L)'
;MDYKTLRKNYRLYIRSAGLLAMLLIFCIGLVVRDNLLQTAGVLLVIACLILFIQLLKKSYTNKCNTLLHVDLDLAFWQQYLQLNKNVKKPILQIDIKLTSVAYSFMMGDFDTVIKEAREALSQTDYPQKYKNFLRVISFFQSC
;
A
#
# COMPACT_ATOMS: atom_id res chain seq x y z
N MET A 1 14.21 0.33 -8.32
CA MET A 1 14.06 -0.72 -7.26
C MET A 1 12.86 -1.57 -7.58
N ASP A 2 12.96 -2.90 -7.53
CA ASP A 2 11.89 -3.80 -7.94
C ASP A 2 10.78 -3.88 -6.87
N TYR A 3 9.50 -3.73 -7.27
CA TYR A 3 8.34 -3.79 -6.37
C TYR A 3 8.25 -5.12 -5.61
N LYS A 4 8.58 -6.22 -6.29
CA LYS A 4 8.59 -7.56 -5.69
C LYS A 4 9.58 -7.67 -4.52
N THR A 5 10.76 -7.09 -4.70
CA THR A 5 11.81 -7.03 -3.66
C THR A 5 11.38 -6.13 -2.50
N LEU A 6 10.81 -4.95 -2.78
CA LEU A 6 10.30 -4.06 -1.74
C LEU A 6 9.22 -4.73 -0.89
N ARG A 7 8.27 -5.42 -1.53
CA ARG A 7 7.20 -6.17 -0.85
C ARG A 7 7.72 -7.35 -0.04
N LYS A 8 8.74 -8.08 -0.57
CA LYS A 8 9.41 -9.18 0.14
C LYS A 8 10.09 -8.68 1.41
N ASN A 9 10.87 -7.60 1.30
CA ASN A 9 11.58 -7.01 2.44
C ASN A 9 10.60 -6.52 3.52
N TYR A 10 9.52 -5.83 3.13
CA TYR A 10 8.49 -5.40 4.06
C TYR A 10 7.88 -6.57 4.85
N ARG A 11 7.54 -7.68 4.17
CA ARG A 11 7.02 -8.88 4.83
C ARG A 11 8.05 -9.53 5.75
N LEU A 12 9.32 -9.54 5.34
CA LEU A 12 10.41 -10.08 6.15
C LEU A 12 10.57 -9.28 7.45
N TYR A 13 10.58 -7.95 7.38
CA TYR A 13 10.67 -7.08 8.57
C TYR A 13 9.50 -7.28 9.53
N ILE A 14 8.28 -7.42 9.03
CA ILE A 14 7.12 -7.69 9.91
C ILE A 14 7.27 -9.05 10.59
N ARG A 15 7.70 -10.08 9.87
CA ARG A 15 7.89 -11.42 10.45
C ARG A 15 9.01 -11.44 11.49
N SER A 16 10.14 -10.81 11.20
CA SER A 16 11.26 -10.74 12.15
C SER A 16 10.89 -9.95 13.41
N ALA A 17 10.16 -8.86 13.27
CA ALA A 17 9.65 -8.09 14.41
C ALA A 17 8.68 -8.90 15.28
N GLY A 18 7.80 -9.68 14.66
CA GLY A 18 6.89 -10.58 15.38
C GLY A 18 7.63 -11.67 16.15
N LEU A 19 8.64 -12.29 15.53
CA LEU A 19 9.47 -13.30 16.20
C LEU A 19 10.25 -12.70 17.38
N LEU A 20 10.83 -11.52 17.20
CA LEU A 20 11.55 -10.81 18.25
C LEU A 20 10.62 -10.46 19.43
N ALA A 21 9.42 -9.98 19.15
CA ALA A 21 8.43 -9.68 20.18
C ALA A 21 8.02 -10.93 20.97
N MET A 22 7.78 -12.07 20.30
CA MET A 22 7.50 -13.35 20.96
C MET A 22 8.63 -13.78 21.88
N LEU A 23 9.87 -13.65 21.42
CA LEU A 23 11.04 -14.00 22.22
C LEU A 23 11.17 -13.10 23.45
N LEU A 24 10.95 -11.79 23.30
CA LEU A 24 10.96 -10.85 24.43
C LEU A 24 9.86 -11.16 25.45
N ILE A 25 8.63 -11.46 25.01
CA ILE A 25 7.53 -11.85 25.89
C ILE A 25 7.89 -13.12 26.67
N PHE A 26 8.47 -14.11 25.98
CA PHE A 26 8.91 -15.34 26.63
C PHE A 26 10.01 -15.09 27.67
N CYS A 27 11.00 -14.26 27.38
CA CYS A 27 12.05 -13.88 28.34
C CYS A 27 11.47 -13.14 29.55
N ILE A 28 10.51 -12.22 29.36
CA ILE A 28 9.81 -11.54 30.46
C ILE A 28 9.13 -12.56 31.35
N GLY A 29 8.43 -13.54 30.76
CA GLY A 29 7.76 -14.61 31.51
C GLY A 29 8.69 -15.47 32.37
N LEU A 30 9.95 -15.67 31.90
CA LEU A 30 10.94 -16.46 32.65
C LEU A 30 11.64 -15.67 33.77
N VAL A 31 11.91 -14.39 33.55
CA VAL A 31 12.77 -13.58 34.43
C VAL A 31 11.96 -12.82 35.47
N VAL A 32 10.80 -12.29 35.09
CA VAL A 32 9.98 -11.44 35.97
C VAL A 32 9.00 -12.31 36.74
N ARG A 33 9.16 -12.37 38.09
CA ARG A 33 8.30 -13.15 38.97
C ARG A 33 7.09 -12.36 39.49
N ASP A 34 7.13 -11.04 39.43
CA ASP A 34 6.03 -10.18 39.83
C ASP A 34 4.99 -10.09 38.72
N ASN A 35 3.75 -10.52 39.01
CA ASN A 35 2.66 -10.58 38.02
C ASN A 35 2.30 -9.21 37.44
N LEU A 36 2.35 -8.15 38.24
CA LEU A 36 2.01 -6.80 37.81
C LEU A 36 3.10 -6.26 36.87
N LEU A 37 4.36 -6.44 37.23
CA LEU A 37 5.51 -6.01 36.42
C LEU A 37 5.60 -6.82 35.13
N GLN A 38 5.31 -8.11 35.18
CA GLN A 38 5.25 -9.00 34.00
C GLN A 38 4.17 -8.53 33.03
N THR A 39 2.96 -8.24 33.50
CA THR A 39 1.86 -7.75 32.65
C THR A 39 2.20 -6.40 32.03
N ALA A 40 2.76 -5.47 32.80
CA ALA A 40 3.20 -4.17 32.26
C ALA A 40 4.28 -4.33 31.17
N GLY A 41 5.25 -5.22 31.39
CA GLY A 41 6.30 -5.51 30.41
C GLY A 41 5.76 -6.09 29.10
N VAL A 42 4.82 -7.04 29.17
CA VAL A 42 4.15 -7.61 27.99
C VAL A 42 3.36 -6.55 27.21
N LEU A 43 2.59 -5.71 27.92
CA LEU A 43 1.84 -4.62 27.29
C LEU A 43 2.77 -3.62 26.58
N LEU A 44 3.90 -3.30 27.17
CA LEU A 44 4.91 -2.42 26.58
C LEU A 44 5.48 -3.02 25.29
N VAL A 45 5.84 -4.31 25.28
CA VAL A 45 6.33 -4.99 24.06
C VAL A 45 5.29 -4.97 22.96
N ILE A 46 4.02 -5.22 23.28
CA ILE A 46 2.91 -5.18 22.30
C ILE A 46 2.75 -3.77 21.74
N ALA A 47 2.76 -2.74 22.60
CA ALA A 47 2.65 -1.34 22.16
C ALA A 47 3.81 -0.95 21.22
N CYS A 48 5.05 -1.30 21.58
CA CYS A 48 6.22 -1.08 20.72
C CYS A 48 6.11 -1.80 19.37
N LEU A 49 5.62 -3.04 19.35
CA LEU A 49 5.41 -3.80 18.13
C LEU A 49 4.38 -3.12 17.21
N ILE A 50 3.26 -2.66 17.78
CA ILE A 50 2.21 -1.94 17.01
C ILE A 50 2.79 -0.66 16.39
N LEU A 51 3.50 0.16 17.17
CA LEU A 51 4.15 1.37 16.67
C LEU A 51 5.16 1.07 15.59
N PHE A 52 5.99 0.04 15.75
CA PHE A 52 6.96 -0.37 14.76
C PHE A 52 6.30 -0.80 13.43
N ILE A 53 5.22 -1.59 13.50
CA ILE A 53 4.45 -1.99 12.31
C ILE A 53 3.83 -0.78 11.61
N GLN A 54 3.31 0.21 12.36
CA GLN A 54 2.76 1.44 11.77
C GLN A 54 3.83 2.26 11.06
N LEU A 55 5.01 2.41 11.66
CA LEU A 55 6.15 3.11 11.05
C LEU A 55 6.65 2.39 9.79
N LEU A 56 6.77 1.07 9.82
CA LEU A 56 7.12 0.27 8.65
C LEU A 56 6.10 0.43 7.52
N LYS A 57 4.80 0.39 7.85
CA LYS A 57 3.72 0.58 6.88
C LYS A 57 3.80 1.97 6.25
N LYS A 58 4.01 3.02 7.05
CA LYS A 58 4.16 4.40 6.56
C LYS A 58 5.38 4.52 5.64
N SER A 59 6.52 3.97 6.04
CA SER A 59 7.75 3.98 5.23
C SER A 59 7.57 3.23 3.91
N TYR A 60 6.93 2.04 3.95
CA TYR A 60 6.62 1.27 2.75
C TYR A 60 5.70 2.04 1.80
N THR A 61 4.61 2.63 2.33
CA THR A 61 3.65 3.41 1.53
C THR A 61 4.32 4.64 0.91
N ASN A 62 5.12 5.38 1.68
CA ASN A 62 5.84 6.54 1.17
C ASN A 62 6.80 6.14 0.05
N LYS A 63 7.54 5.04 0.20
CA LYS A 63 8.47 4.55 -0.82
C LYS A 63 7.76 4.10 -2.09
N CYS A 64 6.61 3.43 -1.96
CA CYS A 64 5.75 3.10 -3.11
C CYS A 64 5.26 4.37 -3.81
N ASN A 65 4.76 5.36 -3.06
CA ASN A 65 4.27 6.61 -3.62
C ASN A 65 5.38 7.38 -4.34
N THR A 66 6.59 7.44 -3.79
CA THR A 66 7.74 8.08 -4.43
C THR A 66 8.05 7.41 -5.78
N LEU A 67 8.16 6.09 -5.81
CA LEU A 67 8.48 5.35 -7.04
C LEU A 67 7.36 5.44 -8.10
N LEU A 68 6.08 5.52 -7.66
CA LEU A 68 4.95 5.62 -8.57
C LEU A 68 4.72 7.06 -9.08
N HIS A 69 4.87 8.07 -8.23
CA HIS A 69 4.39 9.41 -8.54
C HIS A 69 5.51 10.45 -8.68
N VAL A 70 6.71 10.20 -8.16
CA VAL A 70 7.85 11.11 -8.25
C VAL A 70 8.86 10.61 -9.27
N ASP A 71 9.31 9.37 -9.11
CA ASP A 71 10.33 8.79 -9.98
C ASP A 71 9.75 8.24 -11.30
N LEU A 72 8.41 8.07 -11.37
CA LEU A 72 7.67 7.54 -12.52
C LEU A 72 8.31 6.27 -13.12
N ASP A 73 8.75 5.36 -12.23
CA ASP A 73 9.38 4.10 -12.63
C ASP A 73 8.35 3.16 -13.26
N LEU A 74 8.26 3.17 -14.59
CA LEU A 74 7.29 2.39 -15.36
C LEU A 74 7.41 0.87 -15.12
N ALA A 75 8.63 0.37 -14.89
CA ALA A 75 8.84 -1.04 -14.57
C ALA A 75 8.25 -1.38 -13.20
N PHE A 76 8.41 -0.49 -12.22
CA PHE A 76 7.79 -0.62 -10.91
C PHE A 76 6.25 -0.58 -11.00
N TRP A 77 5.69 0.33 -11.82
CA TRP A 77 4.25 0.43 -12.04
C TRP A 77 3.67 -0.85 -12.62
N GLN A 78 4.30 -1.41 -13.64
CA GLN A 78 3.86 -2.65 -14.28
C GLN A 78 3.81 -3.81 -13.27
N GLN A 79 4.86 -3.97 -12.47
CA GLN A 79 4.90 -5.00 -11.44
C GLN A 79 3.86 -4.76 -10.34
N TYR A 80 3.67 -3.50 -9.92
CA TYR A 80 2.65 -3.13 -8.95
C TYR A 80 1.25 -3.54 -9.44
N LEU A 81 0.90 -3.20 -10.67
CA LEU A 81 -0.39 -3.54 -11.27
C LEU A 81 -0.58 -5.06 -11.41
N GLN A 82 0.41 -5.78 -11.92
CA GLN A 82 0.34 -7.23 -12.07
C GLN A 82 0.12 -7.97 -10.75
N LEU A 83 0.88 -7.60 -9.71
CA LEU A 83 0.83 -8.27 -8.41
C LEU A 83 -0.40 -7.91 -7.57
N ASN A 84 -1.09 -6.82 -7.90
CA ASN A 84 -2.29 -6.37 -7.17
C ASN A 84 -3.59 -6.54 -8.00
N LYS A 85 -3.54 -7.12 -9.18
CA LYS A 85 -4.71 -7.31 -10.07
C LYS A 85 -5.91 -7.98 -9.39
N ASN A 86 -5.68 -8.90 -8.44
CA ASN A 86 -6.72 -9.69 -7.78
C ASN A 86 -7.03 -9.23 -6.35
N VAL A 87 -6.79 -7.97 -6.03
CA VAL A 87 -7.10 -7.44 -4.70
C VAL A 87 -8.61 -7.32 -4.50
N LYS A 88 -9.11 -7.88 -3.38
CA LYS A 88 -10.55 -7.92 -3.08
C LYS A 88 -11.07 -6.69 -2.32
N LYS A 89 -10.19 -5.83 -1.78
CA LYS A 89 -10.60 -4.65 -0.99
C LYS A 89 -11.05 -3.52 -1.92
N PRO A 90 -12.30 -2.98 -1.79
CA PRO A 90 -12.84 -1.99 -2.72
C PRO A 90 -11.98 -0.73 -2.87
N ILE A 91 -11.49 -0.17 -1.76
CA ILE A 91 -10.65 1.04 -1.77
C ILE A 91 -9.34 0.80 -2.55
N LEU A 92 -8.71 -0.38 -2.39
CA LEU A 92 -7.50 -0.73 -3.11
C LEU A 92 -7.77 -1.02 -4.59
N GLN A 93 -8.96 -1.53 -4.94
CA GLN A 93 -9.35 -1.71 -6.34
C GLN A 93 -9.46 -0.37 -7.07
N ILE A 94 -10.03 0.64 -6.41
CA ILE A 94 -10.12 2.00 -6.95
C ILE A 94 -8.72 2.57 -7.18
N ASP A 95 -7.83 2.44 -6.20
CA ASP A 95 -6.44 2.91 -6.31
C ASP A 95 -5.67 2.22 -7.43
N ILE A 96 -5.84 0.90 -7.58
CA ILE A 96 -5.23 0.13 -8.66
C ILE A 96 -5.78 0.54 -10.03
N LYS A 97 -7.08 0.76 -10.17
CA LYS A 97 -7.69 1.25 -11.41
C LYS A 97 -7.16 2.63 -11.80
N LEU A 98 -7.08 3.56 -10.84
CA LEU A 98 -6.50 4.89 -11.09
C LEU A 98 -5.03 4.81 -11.50
N THR A 99 -4.27 3.94 -10.84
CA THR A 99 -2.87 3.70 -11.19
C THR A 99 -2.75 3.08 -12.59
N SER A 100 -3.68 2.20 -12.99
CA SER A 100 -3.74 1.62 -14.35
C SER A 100 -4.00 2.71 -15.40
N VAL A 101 -4.99 3.57 -15.16
CA VAL A 101 -5.28 4.71 -16.05
C VAL A 101 -4.07 5.63 -16.20
N ALA A 102 -3.42 5.97 -15.09
CA ALA A 102 -2.22 6.81 -15.11
C ALA A 102 -1.06 6.14 -15.86
N TYR A 103 -0.88 4.83 -15.70
CA TYR A 103 0.13 4.07 -16.43
C TYR A 103 -0.15 4.06 -17.94
N SER A 104 -1.39 3.76 -18.37
CA SER A 104 -1.77 3.79 -19.77
C SER A 104 -1.59 5.18 -20.38
N PHE A 105 -1.89 6.25 -19.63
CA PHE A 105 -1.64 7.61 -20.05
C PHE A 105 -0.14 7.88 -20.31
N MET A 106 0.72 7.46 -19.40
CA MET A 106 2.17 7.60 -19.52
C MET A 106 2.76 6.79 -20.69
N MET A 107 2.10 5.67 -21.03
CA MET A 107 2.47 4.84 -22.19
C MET A 107 1.94 5.37 -23.53
N GLY A 108 1.12 6.43 -23.51
CA GLY A 108 0.48 6.99 -24.71
C GLY A 108 -0.70 6.16 -25.24
N ASP A 109 -1.20 5.20 -24.44
CA ASP A 109 -2.38 4.40 -24.78
C ASP A 109 -3.66 5.14 -24.39
N PHE A 110 -3.97 6.19 -25.14
CA PHE A 110 -5.10 7.06 -24.87
C PHE A 110 -6.46 6.36 -25.03
N ASP A 111 -6.59 5.38 -25.90
CA ASP A 111 -7.83 4.64 -26.11
C ASP A 111 -8.22 3.85 -24.85
N THR A 112 -7.25 3.17 -24.23
CA THR A 112 -7.45 2.47 -22.97
C THR A 112 -7.78 3.46 -21.84
N VAL A 113 -7.09 4.60 -21.75
CA VAL A 113 -7.35 5.65 -20.76
C VAL A 113 -8.78 6.13 -20.83
N ILE A 114 -9.30 6.39 -22.02
CA ILE A 114 -10.66 6.88 -22.23
C ILE A 114 -11.71 5.84 -21.82
N LYS A 115 -11.50 4.61 -22.27
CA LYS A 115 -12.39 3.50 -21.96
C LYS A 115 -12.49 3.30 -20.45
N GLU A 116 -11.35 3.21 -19.75
CA GLU A 116 -11.31 3.00 -18.31
C GLU A 116 -11.85 4.22 -17.54
N ALA A 117 -11.57 5.44 -17.99
CA ALA A 117 -12.10 6.66 -17.37
C ALA A 117 -13.63 6.74 -17.50
N ARG A 118 -14.21 6.44 -18.66
CA ARG A 118 -15.67 6.39 -18.87
C ARG A 118 -16.32 5.32 -18.00
N GLU A 119 -15.73 4.13 -17.93
CA GLU A 119 -16.23 3.04 -17.09
C GLU A 119 -16.22 3.43 -15.60
N ALA A 120 -15.15 4.07 -15.13
CA ALA A 120 -15.04 4.54 -13.76
C ALA A 120 -16.03 5.68 -13.44
N LEU A 121 -16.31 6.58 -14.39
CA LEU A 121 -17.27 7.66 -14.21
C LEU A 121 -18.73 7.17 -14.19
N SER A 122 -19.03 6.06 -14.85
CA SER A 122 -20.37 5.45 -14.86
C SER A 122 -20.70 4.75 -13.53
N GLN A 123 -19.71 4.41 -12.72
CA GLN A 123 -19.91 3.77 -11.42
C GLN A 123 -20.30 4.80 -10.35
N THR A 124 -21.47 4.60 -9.70
CA THR A 124 -22.01 5.51 -8.66
C THR A 124 -21.15 5.55 -7.40
N ASP A 125 -20.46 4.46 -7.08
CA ASP A 125 -19.71 4.29 -5.82
C ASP A 125 -18.29 4.89 -5.85
N TYR A 126 -17.89 5.55 -6.95
CA TYR A 126 -16.59 6.18 -7.03
C TYR A 126 -16.53 7.45 -6.17
N PRO A 127 -15.53 7.61 -5.28
CA PRO A 127 -15.36 8.82 -4.47
C PRO A 127 -15.23 10.07 -5.35
N GLN A 128 -15.92 11.17 -4.97
CA GLN A 128 -15.98 12.41 -5.75
C GLN A 128 -14.59 12.98 -6.11
N LYS A 129 -13.62 12.81 -5.21
CA LYS A 129 -12.23 13.22 -5.42
C LYS A 129 -11.62 12.64 -6.70
N TYR A 130 -11.92 11.38 -6.99
CA TYR A 130 -11.39 10.68 -8.17
C TYR A 130 -12.20 10.97 -9.43
N LYS A 131 -13.51 11.25 -9.29
CA LYS A 131 -14.35 11.65 -10.43
C LYS A 131 -13.86 12.96 -11.06
N ASN A 132 -13.41 13.91 -10.25
CA ASN A 132 -12.86 15.17 -10.76
C ASN A 132 -11.58 14.94 -11.58
N PHE A 133 -10.67 14.09 -11.13
CA PHE A 133 -9.47 13.73 -11.89
C PHE A 133 -9.80 13.07 -13.23
N LEU A 134 -10.72 12.11 -13.24
CA LEU A 134 -11.15 11.41 -14.45
C LEU A 134 -11.90 12.32 -15.44
N ARG A 135 -12.66 13.31 -14.94
CA ARG A 135 -13.32 14.33 -15.79
C ARG A 135 -12.30 15.19 -16.52
N VAL A 136 -11.22 15.60 -15.85
CA VAL A 136 -10.14 16.37 -16.49
C VAL A 136 -9.54 15.57 -17.64
N ILE A 137 -9.25 14.29 -17.45
CA ILE A 137 -8.71 13.43 -18.51
C ILE A 137 -9.71 13.30 -19.68
N SER A 138 -11.00 13.14 -19.41
CA SER A 138 -12.03 13.02 -20.48
C SER A 138 -12.26 14.33 -21.23
N PHE A 139 -12.02 15.48 -20.61
CA PHE A 139 -12.19 16.80 -21.24
C PHE A 139 -11.09 17.13 -22.26
N PHE A 140 -9.87 16.70 -22.04
CA PHE A 140 -8.76 16.90 -22.99
C PHE A 140 -8.94 16.21 -24.34
N GLN A 141 -10.01 15.42 -24.51
CA GLN A 141 -10.34 14.74 -25.77
C GLN A 141 -11.43 15.39 -26.58
N SER A 142 -12.14 16.36 -26.02
CA SER A 142 -13.19 17.09 -26.73
C SER A 142 -12.64 18.29 -27.53
N CYS A 143 -11.33 18.50 -27.48
CA CYS A 143 -10.58 19.45 -28.26
C CYS A 143 -9.74 18.78 -29.33
#